data_6d3efcd085d77f8746f3c067223e3b40
#
_entry.id   6d3efcd085d77f8746f3c067223e3b40
#
_cell.length_a   1.000
_cell.length_b   1.000
_cell.length_c   1.000
_cell.angle_alpha   90.00
_cell.angle_beta   90.00
_cell.angle_gamma   90.00
#
_symmetry.space_group_name_H-M   'P 1'
#
loop_
_entity.id
_entity.type
_entity.pdbx_description
1 polymer ?
#
loop_
_entity_poly.entity_id
_entity_poly.type
_entity_poly.pdbx_seq_one_letter_code
_entity_poly.pdbx_strand_id
1 'polypeptide(L)'
;MSLKAVSARPIIVPPELPANISASSAGVTGSVLSASDLTLEAVSEILAQATLLEREDPIQRAQRLAKRRIALLFYESSTRTRTSFELAAKGLGADTTLVSSLSSSIEKGETLKDTGLTLRALGAEAIILRHPSSGSPWLLERETQLPVLNAGDGMHEHPSQALLDLRTILAHLRPGIEAVTAETLAGVTVAITGDILHSRVARSNMTLLPKLGARVILCGPRELLPEIAAQTGPGVEIERDFTRALQQSQVVMMLRIQAERLAGLQLDLEEYKAGYQLTEERLAKHAPKALVMHPGPIIRGLELTGEVADGPQSLILEQVRHGVAIRMALVQRALTAQVRKGAGA
;
A
#
# COMPACT_ATOMS: atom_id res chain seq x y z
N MET A 1 44.99 26.90 25.98
CA MET A 1 44.33 26.55 24.69
C MET A 1 42.86 26.75 24.87
N SER A 2 42.32 27.81 24.24
CA SER A 2 40.94 28.26 24.41
C SER A 2 39.99 27.47 23.53
N LEU A 3 38.97 26.85 24.12
CA LEU A 3 37.89 26.18 23.40
C LEU A 3 37.01 27.27 22.76
N LYS A 4 37.01 27.33 21.42
CA LYS A 4 36.08 28.19 20.67
C LYS A 4 34.65 27.58 20.76
N ALA A 5 33.71 28.37 21.29
CA ALA A 5 32.31 28.05 21.30
C ALA A 5 31.81 27.89 19.87
N VAL A 6 31.17 26.76 19.57
CA VAL A 6 30.46 26.53 18.32
C VAL A 6 29.13 27.28 18.41
N SER A 7 28.99 28.32 17.60
CA SER A 7 27.77 29.10 17.46
C SER A 7 26.64 28.21 16.94
N ALA A 8 25.59 28.05 17.72
CA ALA A 8 24.35 27.39 17.25
C ALA A 8 23.75 28.21 16.11
N ARG A 9 23.51 27.59 14.98
CA ARG A 9 22.77 28.21 13.88
C ARG A 9 21.32 28.40 14.30
N PRO A 10 20.68 29.52 13.95
CA PRO A 10 19.28 29.74 14.27
C PRO A 10 18.41 28.70 13.57
N ILE A 11 17.45 28.13 14.30
CA ILE A 11 16.40 27.26 13.75
C ILE A 11 15.56 28.15 12.84
N ILE A 12 15.62 27.89 11.53
CA ILE A 12 14.72 28.54 10.58
C ILE A 12 13.35 27.90 10.80
N VAL A 13 12.46 28.60 11.48
CA VAL A 13 11.04 28.24 11.55
C VAL A 13 10.47 28.45 10.14
N PRO A 14 9.92 27.42 9.49
CA PRO A 14 9.28 27.60 8.18
C PRO A 14 8.12 28.59 8.33
N PRO A 15 7.83 29.44 7.31
CA PRO A 15 6.71 30.34 7.36
C PRO A 15 5.40 29.55 7.58
N GLU A 16 4.52 30.10 8.42
CA GLU A 16 3.20 29.51 8.66
C GLU A 16 2.51 29.26 7.31
N LEU A 17 2.10 28.01 7.10
CA LEU A 17 1.30 27.65 5.93
C LEU A 17 0.01 28.50 5.96
N PRO A 18 -0.39 29.10 4.84
CA PRO A 18 -1.60 29.88 4.79
C PRO A 18 -2.80 29.03 5.21
N ALA A 19 -3.57 29.53 6.18
CA ALA A 19 -4.72 28.87 6.82
C ALA A 19 -5.92 28.61 5.89
N ASN A 20 -5.76 28.71 4.58
CA ASN A 20 -6.80 28.51 3.59
C ASN A 20 -6.33 27.60 2.44
N ILE A 21 -6.04 26.33 2.78
CA ILE A 21 -6.25 25.26 1.80
C ILE A 21 -7.68 24.78 2.04
N SER A 22 -8.64 25.49 1.48
CA SER A 22 -10.01 24.99 1.41
C SER A 22 -9.97 23.67 0.61
N ALA A 23 -10.25 22.57 1.31
CA ALA A 23 -10.47 21.26 0.72
C ALA A 23 -11.75 21.32 -0.11
N SER A 24 -11.68 21.81 -1.35
CA SER A 24 -12.72 21.66 -2.36
C SER A 24 -12.17 21.79 -3.77
N SER A 25 -11.28 20.88 -4.14
CA SER A 25 -11.26 20.41 -5.51
C SER A 25 -11.68 18.94 -5.44
N ALA A 26 -12.89 18.64 -5.89
CA ALA A 26 -13.28 17.25 -6.12
C ALA A 26 -12.18 16.63 -6.99
N GLY A 27 -11.44 15.64 -6.45
CA GLY A 27 -10.34 14.98 -7.15
C GLY A 27 -10.81 14.39 -8.49
N VAL A 28 -9.89 14.06 -9.36
CA VAL A 28 -10.24 13.46 -10.66
C VAL A 28 -10.95 12.14 -10.40
N THR A 29 -12.16 12.01 -10.94
CA THR A 29 -13.00 10.84 -10.73
C THR A 29 -12.27 9.57 -11.18
N GLY A 30 -12.24 8.56 -10.34
CA GLY A 30 -11.58 7.28 -10.62
C GLY A 30 -10.17 7.14 -10.03
N SER A 31 -9.56 8.21 -9.55
CA SER A 31 -8.29 8.13 -8.83
C SER A 31 -8.42 7.35 -7.52
N VAL A 32 -7.30 6.75 -7.10
CA VAL A 32 -7.11 6.16 -5.77
C VAL A 32 -5.74 6.60 -5.26
N LEU A 33 -5.74 7.68 -4.49
CA LEU A 33 -4.52 8.35 -4.04
C LEU A 33 -4.13 7.90 -2.63
N SER A 34 -5.11 7.68 -1.74
CA SER A 34 -4.93 7.29 -0.34
C SER A 34 -5.97 6.25 0.08
N ALA A 35 -5.62 5.42 1.06
CA ALA A 35 -6.57 4.55 1.76
C ALA A 35 -7.52 5.37 2.66
N SER A 36 -7.11 6.57 3.08
CA SER A 36 -7.95 7.48 3.85
C SER A 36 -9.18 7.95 3.09
N ASP A 37 -9.04 8.14 1.76
CA ASP A 37 -10.09 8.68 0.89
C ASP A 37 -11.12 7.61 0.46
N LEU A 38 -10.84 6.34 0.75
CA LEU A 38 -11.74 5.25 0.42
C LEU A 38 -12.90 5.17 1.43
N THR A 39 -14.12 5.40 0.95
CA THR A 39 -15.35 5.11 1.70
C THR A 39 -15.63 3.60 1.72
N LEU A 40 -16.45 3.13 2.64
CA LEU A 40 -16.83 1.69 2.71
C LEU A 40 -17.58 1.24 1.45
N GLU A 41 -18.37 2.13 0.85
CA GLU A 41 -19.05 1.89 -0.43
C GLU A 41 -18.03 1.69 -1.55
N ALA A 42 -17.03 2.57 -1.65
CA ALA A 42 -15.97 2.45 -2.65
C ALA A 42 -15.15 1.16 -2.46
N VAL A 43 -14.85 0.78 -1.22
CA VAL A 43 -14.18 -0.48 -0.89
C VAL A 43 -15.05 -1.68 -1.33
N SER A 44 -16.35 -1.66 -1.02
CA SER A 44 -17.29 -2.70 -1.44
C SER A 44 -17.35 -2.85 -2.96
N GLU A 45 -17.49 -1.73 -3.69
CA GLU A 45 -17.49 -1.71 -5.15
C GLU A 45 -16.20 -2.31 -5.73
N ILE A 46 -15.03 -1.93 -5.18
CA ILE A 46 -13.72 -2.43 -5.65
C ILE A 46 -13.61 -3.94 -5.42
N LEU A 47 -14.01 -4.43 -4.24
CA LEU A 47 -13.96 -5.86 -3.89
C LEU A 47 -14.92 -6.69 -4.77
N ALA A 48 -16.15 -6.22 -4.96
CA ALA A 48 -17.15 -6.86 -5.82
C ALA A 48 -16.65 -6.90 -7.28
N GLN A 49 -16.13 -5.77 -7.78
CA GLN A 49 -15.59 -5.71 -9.13
C GLN A 49 -14.36 -6.62 -9.32
N ALA A 50 -13.48 -6.69 -8.32
CA ALA A 50 -12.33 -7.60 -8.36
C ALA A 50 -12.77 -9.07 -8.44
N THR A 51 -13.81 -9.44 -7.70
CA THR A 51 -14.39 -10.80 -7.71
C THR A 51 -15.05 -11.13 -9.06
N LEU A 52 -15.77 -10.18 -9.62
CA LEU A 52 -16.39 -10.33 -10.94
C LEU A 52 -15.31 -10.55 -12.02
N LEU A 53 -14.30 -9.66 -12.06
CA LEU A 53 -13.25 -9.70 -13.08
C LEU A 53 -12.36 -10.96 -12.98
N GLU A 54 -12.16 -11.48 -11.78
CA GLU A 54 -11.39 -12.73 -11.59
C GLU A 54 -12.11 -13.95 -12.15
N ARG A 55 -13.45 -13.97 -12.10
CA ARG A 55 -14.31 -15.07 -12.58
C ARG A 55 -14.71 -14.95 -14.05
N GLU A 56 -14.59 -13.75 -14.60
CA GLU A 56 -15.01 -13.48 -15.98
C GLU A 56 -14.11 -14.21 -16.99
N ASP A 57 -14.72 -14.64 -18.09
CA ASP A 57 -13.98 -15.21 -19.21
C ASP A 57 -12.86 -14.28 -19.69
N PRO A 58 -11.62 -14.74 -19.85
CA PRO A 58 -10.48 -13.89 -20.21
C PRO A 58 -10.66 -13.15 -21.54
N ILE A 59 -11.37 -13.72 -22.53
CA ILE A 59 -11.58 -13.09 -23.84
C ILE A 59 -12.57 -11.93 -23.69
N GLN A 60 -13.66 -12.12 -22.95
CA GLN A 60 -14.63 -11.07 -22.67
C GLN A 60 -14.01 -9.97 -21.82
N ARG A 61 -13.28 -10.34 -20.79
CA ARG A 61 -12.58 -9.40 -19.91
C ARG A 61 -11.60 -8.50 -20.66
N ALA A 62 -10.88 -9.03 -21.66
CA ALA A 62 -9.94 -8.28 -22.48
C ALA A 62 -10.60 -7.24 -23.40
N GLN A 63 -11.94 -7.23 -23.53
CA GLN A 63 -12.65 -6.20 -24.27
C GLN A 63 -13.03 -4.98 -23.42
N ARG A 64 -12.94 -5.07 -22.10
CA ARG A 64 -13.42 -4.03 -21.18
C ARG A 64 -12.72 -2.69 -21.33
N LEU A 65 -11.40 -2.73 -21.58
CA LEU A 65 -10.55 -1.55 -21.75
C LEU A 65 -9.72 -1.63 -23.03
N ALA A 66 -10.24 -2.33 -24.06
CA ALA A 66 -9.55 -2.47 -25.33
C ALA A 66 -9.14 -1.11 -25.90
N LYS A 67 -7.87 -0.97 -26.31
CA LYS A 67 -7.25 0.25 -26.87
C LYS A 67 -7.14 1.44 -25.89
N ARG A 68 -7.53 1.31 -24.62
CA ARG A 68 -7.29 2.36 -23.62
C ARG A 68 -5.80 2.37 -23.23
N ARG A 69 -5.23 3.53 -22.99
CA ARG A 69 -3.79 3.72 -22.76
C ARG A 69 -3.48 4.08 -21.33
N ILE A 70 -2.59 3.32 -20.72
CA ILE A 70 -2.19 3.49 -19.32
C ILE A 70 -0.69 3.65 -19.23
N ALA A 71 -0.25 4.70 -18.56
CA ALA A 71 1.16 4.89 -18.24
C ALA A 71 1.48 4.26 -16.86
N LEU A 72 2.50 3.40 -16.81
CA LEU A 72 3.11 2.93 -15.56
C LEU A 72 4.36 3.78 -15.29
N LEU A 73 4.29 4.69 -14.35
CA LEU A 73 5.35 5.63 -14.00
C LEU A 73 6.00 5.21 -12.68
N PHE A 74 7.16 4.57 -12.77
CA PHE A 74 7.83 3.95 -11.63
C PHE A 74 9.23 4.55 -11.39
N TYR A 75 9.33 5.39 -10.38
CA TYR A 75 10.60 5.98 -9.91
C TYR A 75 11.37 5.06 -8.95
N GLU A 76 10.70 4.08 -8.34
CA GLU A 76 11.31 3.06 -7.49
C GLU A 76 11.13 1.68 -8.11
N SER A 77 12.15 0.82 -7.98
CA SER A 77 12.07 -0.58 -8.41
C SER A 77 11.00 -1.36 -7.64
N SER A 78 10.17 -2.07 -8.35
CA SER A 78 9.15 -2.95 -7.76
C SER A 78 8.68 -4.00 -8.73
N THR A 79 9.20 -5.22 -8.61
CA THR A 79 8.80 -6.32 -9.48
C THR A 79 7.32 -6.68 -9.29
N ARG A 80 6.87 -6.91 -8.05
CA ARG A 80 5.48 -7.34 -7.77
C ARG A 80 4.46 -6.30 -8.19
N THR A 81 4.59 -5.08 -7.68
CA THR A 81 3.59 -4.03 -7.91
C THR A 81 3.52 -3.65 -9.38
N ARG A 82 4.65 -3.45 -10.04
CA ARG A 82 4.71 -3.12 -11.47
C ARG A 82 4.09 -4.21 -12.31
N THR A 83 4.62 -5.44 -12.19
CA THR A 83 4.16 -6.58 -13.02
C THR A 83 2.67 -6.86 -12.81
N SER A 84 2.17 -6.79 -11.59
CA SER A 84 0.76 -7.06 -11.33
C SER A 84 -0.19 -5.96 -11.83
N PHE A 85 0.20 -4.68 -11.81
CA PHE A 85 -0.55 -3.61 -12.47
C PHE A 85 -0.50 -3.77 -13.99
N GLU A 86 0.64 -4.10 -14.55
CA GLU A 86 0.79 -4.34 -15.98
C GLU A 86 -0.08 -5.52 -16.45
N LEU A 87 -0.02 -6.65 -15.74
CA LEU A 87 -0.87 -7.82 -16.03
C LEU A 87 -2.36 -7.51 -15.84
N ALA A 88 -2.72 -6.73 -14.83
CA ALA A 88 -4.10 -6.29 -14.60
C ALA A 88 -4.61 -5.43 -15.77
N ALA A 89 -3.85 -4.45 -16.20
CA ALA A 89 -4.21 -3.59 -17.33
C ALA A 89 -4.33 -4.38 -18.64
N LYS A 90 -3.34 -5.22 -18.96
CA LYS A 90 -3.35 -6.09 -20.15
C LYS A 90 -4.47 -7.13 -20.10
N GLY A 91 -4.77 -7.67 -18.92
CA GLY A 91 -5.89 -8.59 -18.73
C GLY A 91 -7.27 -7.98 -19.01
N LEU A 92 -7.38 -6.64 -18.97
CA LEU A 92 -8.56 -5.88 -19.37
C LEU A 92 -8.51 -5.39 -20.84
N GLY A 93 -7.40 -5.68 -21.56
CA GLY A 93 -7.18 -5.28 -22.95
C GLY A 93 -6.60 -3.89 -23.14
N ALA A 94 -6.13 -3.24 -22.07
CA ALA A 94 -5.51 -1.92 -22.16
C ALA A 94 -4.06 -2.02 -22.65
N ASP A 95 -3.64 -1.02 -23.43
CA ASP A 95 -2.25 -0.81 -23.80
C ASP A 95 -1.49 -0.15 -22.65
N THR A 96 -0.29 -0.64 -22.37
CA THR A 96 0.54 -0.13 -21.28
C THR A 96 1.86 0.42 -21.78
N THR A 97 2.29 1.56 -21.25
CA THR A 97 3.62 2.13 -21.47
C THR A 97 4.33 2.25 -20.14
N LEU A 98 5.51 1.63 -20.02
CA LEU A 98 6.34 1.72 -18.82
C LEU A 98 7.35 2.86 -18.97
N VAL A 99 7.36 3.75 -18.00
CA VAL A 99 8.40 4.77 -17.80
C VAL A 99 9.06 4.53 -16.45
N SER A 100 10.36 4.29 -16.46
CA SER A 100 11.17 4.08 -15.25
C SER A 100 12.31 5.09 -15.15
N SER A 101 12.75 5.39 -13.94
CA SER A 101 13.85 6.33 -13.69
C SER A 101 15.15 5.96 -14.43
N LEU A 102 15.45 4.67 -14.55
CA LEU A 102 16.70 4.17 -15.12
C LEU A 102 16.79 4.22 -16.67
N SER A 103 15.75 4.70 -17.37
CA SER A 103 15.74 4.67 -18.85
C SER A 103 14.92 5.80 -19.47
N SER A 104 14.80 6.94 -18.79
CA SER A 104 13.95 8.04 -19.24
C SER A 104 14.59 9.41 -18.98
N SER A 105 13.95 10.48 -19.47
CA SER A 105 14.35 11.88 -19.23
C SER A 105 14.40 12.27 -17.75
N ILE A 106 13.83 11.46 -16.86
CA ILE A 106 13.92 11.59 -15.40
C ILE A 106 15.39 11.65 -14.95
N GLU A 107 16.29 10.84 -15.54
CA GLU A 107 17.74 10.89 -15.27
C GLU A 107 18.37 12.25 -15.62
N LYS A 108 17.75 12.99 -16.53
CA LYS A 108 18.20 14.31 -16.95
C LYS A 108 17.62 15.44 -16.10
N GLY A 109 16.87 15.11 -15.02
CA GLY A 109 16.29 16.09 -14.11
C GLY A 109 14.90 16.57 -14.50
N GLU A 110 14.17 15.87 -15.40
CA GLU A 110 12.78 16.20 -15.72
C GLU A 110 11.89 16.07 -14.47
N THR A 111 11.04 17.06 -14.25
CA THR A 111 10.16 17.07 -13.07
C THR A 111 9.02 16.06 -13.23
N LEU A 112 8.46 15.59 -12.09
CA LEU A 112 7.28 14.72 -12.11
C LEU A 112 6.11 15.34 -12.86
N LYS A 113 5.92 16.67 -12.74
CA LYS A 113 4.90 17.43 -13.47
C LYS A 113 5.11 17.32 -14.97
N ASP A 114 6.32 17.63 -15.46
CA ASP A 114 6.61 17.64 -16.90
C ASP A 114 6.52 16.25 -17.51
N THR A 115 7.01 15.22 -16.80
CA THR A 115 6.82 13.81 -17.18
C THR A 115 5.33 13.46 -17.29
N GLY A 116 4.52 13.87 -16.32
CA GLY A 116 3.08 13.62 -16.34
C GLY A 116 2.36 14.32 -17.50
N LEU A 117 2.68 15.59 -17.76
CA LEU A 117 2.12 16.34 -18.89
C LEU A 117 2.54 15.75 -20.24
N THR A 118 3.77 15.28 -20.36
CA THR A 118 4.27 14.56 -21.53
C THR A 118 3.47 13.28 -21.78
N LEU A 119 3.27 12.46 -20.74
CA LEU A 119 2.48 11.23 -20.86
C LEU A 119 1.02 11.53 -21.28
N ARG A 120 0.42 12.57 -20.72
CA ARG A 120 -0.92 13.01 -21.12
C ARG A 120 -0.94 13.44 -22.59
N ALA A 121 0.04 14.23 -23.05
CA ALA A 121 0.15 14.69 -24.45
C ALA A 121 0.35 13.52 -25.42
N LEU A 122 1.02 12.44 -24.99
CA LEU A 122 1.17 11.19 -25.74
C LEU A 122 -0.09 10.32 -25.72
N GLY A 123 -1.15 10.74 -25.02
CA GLY A 123 -2.45 10.11 -25.01
C GLY A 123 -2.65 9.08 -23.90
N ALA A 124 -1.87 9.14 -22.80
CA ALA A 124 -2.20 8.38 -21.61
C ALA A 124 -3.54 8.87 -21.02
N GLU A 125 -4.39 7.94 -20.61
CA GLU A 125 -5.72 8.21 -20.07
C GLU A 125 -5.78 7.97 -18.55
N ALA A 126 -4.80 7.27 -17.98
CA ALA A 126 -4.58 7.10 -16.55
C ALA A 126 -3.09 6.88 -16.29
N ILE A 127 -2.65 7.21 -15.07
CA ILE A 127 -1.27 7.00 -14.64
C ILE A 127 -1.25 6.14 -13.38
N ILE A 128 -0.44 5.09 -13.39
CA ILE A 128 -0.11 4.29 -12.22
C ILE A 128 1.24 4.76 -11.71
N LEU A 129 1.25 5.43 -10.55
CA LEU A 129 2.45 6.09 -10.03
C LEU A 129 3.05 5.34 -8.83
N ARG A 130 4.36 5.08 -8.90
CA ARG A 130 5.18 4.74 -7.73
C ARG A 130 6.34 5.71 -7.61
N HIS A 131 6.44 6.41 -6.48
CA HIS A 131 7.37 7.53 -6.31
C HIS A 131 8.03 7.50 -4.91
N PRO A 132 9.31 7.92 -4.77
CA PRO A 132 9.98 7.98 -3.47
C PRO A 132 9.49 9.11 -2.54
N SER A 133 8.83 10.13 -3.08
CA SER A 133 8.30 11.25 -2.29
C SER A 133 6.82 11.08 -1.97
N SER A 134 6.47 11.25 -0.70
CA SER A 134 5.07 11.28 -0.24
C SER A 134 4.31 12.46 -0.87
N GLY A 135 3.02 12.27 -1.19
CA GLY A 135 2.17 13.30 -1.80
C GLY A 135 2.30 13.43 -3.32
N SER A 136 3.24 12.73 -3.94
CA SER A 136 3.44 12.76 -5.40
C SER A 136 2.19 12.40 -6.22
N PRO A 137 1.31 11.46 -5.81
CA PRO A 137 0.09 11.14 -6.55
C PRO A 137 -0.88 12.32 -6.67
N TRP A 138 -1.04 13.12 -5.60
CA TRP A 138 -1.90 14.31 -5.63
C TRP A 138 -1.35 15.40 -6.54
N LEU A 139 -0.02 15.63 -6.47
CA LEU A 139 0.64 16.55 -7.39
C LEU A 139 0.38 16.16 -8.84
N LEU A 140 0.62 14.88 -9.17
CA LEU A 140 0.48 14.38 -10.53
C LEU A 140 -0.96 14.46 -11.03
N GLU A 141 -1.94 14.07 -10.21
CA GLU A 141 -3.36 14.19 -10.52
C GLU A 141 -3.75 15.64 -10.80
N ARG A 142 -3.37 16.56 -9.92
CA ARG A 142 -3.67 17.99 -10.06
C ARG A 142 -3.11 18.58 -11.33
N GLU A 143 -1.85 18.28 -11.65
CA GLU A 143 -1.18 18.86 -12.81
C GLU A 143 -1.64 18.22 -14.14
N THR A 144 -1.91 16.92 -14.14
CA THR A 144 -2.30 16.21 -15.36
C THR A 144 -3.80 16.16 -15.60
N GLN A 145 -4.62 16.31 -14.56
CA GLN A 145 -6.07 16.08 -14.62
C GLN A 145 -6.45 14.69 -15.16
N LEU A 146 -5.54 13.72 -15.04
CA LEU A 146 -5.77 12.31 -15.32
C LEU A 146 -6.03 11.55 -14.03
N PRO A 147 -6.80 10.45 -14.06
CA PRO A 147 -6.87 9.53 -12.94
C PRO A 147 -5.49 8.99 -12.60
N VAL A 148 -5.15 9.03 -11.30
CA VAL A 148 -3.90 8.51 -10.78
C VAL A 148 -4.17 7.38 -9.78
N LEU A 149 -3.49 6.25 -9.98
CA LEU A 149 -3.50 5.13 -9.05
C LEU A 149 -2.17 5.11 -8.28
N ASN A 150 -2.23 5.30 -6.97
CA ASN A 150 -1.07 5.27 -6.10
C ASN A 150 -0.57 3.82 -5.91
N ALA A 151 0.57 3.50 -6.53
CA ALA A 151 1.28 2.23 -6.42
C ALA A 151 2.39 2.24 -5.34
N GLY A 152 2.34 3.22 -4.45
CA GLY A 152 3.24 3.46 -3.33
C GLY A 152 4.02 4.76 -3.45
N ASP A 153 3.83 5.68 -2.51
CA ASP A 153 4.50 6.97 -2.45
C ASP A 153 5.30 7.13 -1.14
N GLY A 154 6.61 7.22 -1.25
CA GLY A 154 7.53 7.39 -0.13
C GLY A 154 7.32 6.37 0.99
N MET A 155 7.25 6.86 2.21
CA MET A 155 6.84 6.11 3.40
C MET A 155 5.37 6.33 3.75
N HIS A 156 4.61 7.00 2.88
CA HIS A 156 3.25 7.46 3.16
C HIS A 156 2.22 6.35 2.99
N GLU A 157 1.83 5.99 1.76
CA GLU A 157 0.78 5.00 1.53
C GLU A 157 1.00 4.06 0.34
N HIS A 158 0.27 2.95 0.34
CA HIS A 158 0.14 2.00 -0.76
C HIS A 158 -1.29 1.42 -0.79
N PRO A 159 -2.30 2.21 -1.22
CA PRO A 159 -3.71 1.85 -1.10
C PRO A 159 -4.06 0.51 -1.75
N SER A 160 -3.50 0.21 -2.93
CA SER A 160 -3.75 -1.08 -3.61
C SER A 160 -3.21 -2.28 -2.84
N GLN A 161 -2.21 -2.07 -1.95
CA GLN A 161 -1.73 -3.13 -1.06
C GLN A 161 -2.72 -3.38 0.08
N ALA A 162 -3.19 -2.32 0.76
CA ALA A 162 -4.19 -2.48 1.82
C ALA A 162 -5.48 -3.14 1.32
N LEU A 163 -5.91 -2.82 0.10
CA LEU A 163 -7.10 -3.43 -0.51
C LEU A 163 -6.90 -4.93 -0.80
N LEU A 164 -5.73 -5.34 -1.32
CA LEU A 164 -5.47 -6.76 -1.54
C LEU A 164 -5.26 -7.52 -0.23
N ASP A 165 -4.66 -6.89 0.78
CA ASP A 165 -4.53 -7.45 2.12
C ASP A 165 -5.91 -7.66 2.75
N LEU A 166 -6.78 -6.65 2.69
CA LEU A 166 -8.18 -6.76 3.11
C LEU A 166 -8.91 -7.89 2.38
N ARG A 167 -8.80 -7.96 1.05
CA ARG A 167 -9.43 -9.04 0.29
C ARG A 167 -8.97 -10.42 0.74
N THR A 168 -7.67 -10.56 1.02
CA THR A 168 -7.09 -11.82 1.49
C THR A 168 -7.62 -12.19 2.87
N ILE A 169 -7.70 -11.22 3.79
CA ILE A 169 -8.29 -11.43 5.12
C ILE A 169 -9.77 -11.86 5.01
N LEU A 170 -10.56 -11.15 4.20
CA LEU A 170 -11.98 -11.44 4.02
C LEU A 170 -12.23 -12.82 3.42
N ALA A 171 -11.42 -13.26 2.47
CA ALA A 171 -11.54 -14.58 1.85
C ALA A 171 -11.47 -15.73 2.86
N HIS A 172 -10.71 -15.56 3.93
CA HIS A 172 -10.53 -16.58 4.99
C HIS A 172 -11.39 -16.38 6.22
N LEU A 173 -11.57 -15.13 6.66
CA LEU A 173 -12.28 -14.86 7.93
C LEU A 173 -13.75 -14.47 7.75
N ARG A 174 -14.14 -14.05 6.55
CA ARG A 174 -15.50 -13.61 6.21
C ARG A 174 -15.89 -14.06 4.78
N PRO A 175 -15.82 -15.38 4.48
CA PRO A 175 -16.10 -15.86 3.13
C PRO A 175 -17.54 -15.53 2.72
N GLY A 176 -17.72 -15.14 1.45
CA GLY A 176 -19.02 -14.86 0.88
C GLY A 176 -19.58 -13.47 1.19
N ILE A 177 -18.79 -12.58 1.82
CA ILE A 177 -19.27 -11.21 2.05
C ILE A 177 -19.41 -10.45 0.71
N GLU A 178 -20.56 -9.84 0.50
CA GLU A 178 -20.87 -9.07 -0.73
C GLU A 178 -20.54 -7.59 -0.60
N ALA A 179 -20.75 -7.01 0.59
CA ALA A 179 -20.43 -5.62 0.89
C ALA A 179 -19.80 -5.50 2.28
N VAL A 180 -18.90 -4.53 2.44
CA VAL A 180 -18.25 -4.27 3.72
C VAL A 180 -18.94 -3.15 4.49
N THR A 181 -18.93 -3.27 5.81
CA THR A 181 -19.46 -2.31 6.77
C THR A 181 -18.40 -1.99 7.82
N ALA A 182 -18.69 -1.02 8.68
CA ALA A 182 -17.81 -0.68 9.80
C ALA A 182 -17.63 -1.84 10.82
N GLU A 183 -18.44 -2.89 10.73
CA GLU A 183 -18.40 -4.05 11.64
C GLU A 183 -17.89 -5.34 10.95
N THR A 184 -17.55 -5.26 9.68
CA THR A 184 -17.16 -6.44 8.88
C THR A 184 -16.02 -7.24 9.50
N LEU A 185 -15.04 -6.57 10.10
CA LEU A 185 -13.92 -7.17 10.80
C LEU A 185 -14.02 -7.05 12.33
N ALA A 186 -15.23 -6.81 12.87
CA ALA A 186 -15.42 -6.80 14.33
C ALA A 186 -14.94 -8.11 14.95
N GLY A 187 -14.16 -8.01 16.02
CA GLY A 187 -13.52 -9.15 16.70
C GLY A 187 -12.30 -9.72 15.98
N VAL A 188 -11.87 -9.17 14.85
CA VAL A 188 -10.62 -9.55 14.19
C VAL A 188 -9.49 -8.65 14.67
N THR A 189 -8.41 -9.25 15.13
CA THR A 189 -7.15 -8.58 15.48
C THR A 189 -6.07 -8.92 14.45
N VAL A 190 -5.43 -7.88 13.91
CA VAL A 190 -4.34 -7.97 12.95
C VAL A 190 -3.06 -7.45 13.60
N ALA A 191 -2.07 -8.32 13.85
CA ALA A 191 -0.74 -7.88 14.25
C ALA A 191 0.09 -7.52 13.03
N ILE A 192 0.62 -6.31 12.99
CA ILE A 192 1.56 -5.84 11.97
C ILE A 192 2.92 -5.70 12.65
N THR A 193 3.89 -6.54 12.27
CA THR A 193 5.16 -6.68 12.99
C THR A 193 6.37 -6.37 12.10
N GLY A 194 7.30 -5.58 12.60
CA GLY A 194 8.59 -5.29 11.96
C GLY A 194 8.88 -3.80 11.82
N ASP A 195 9.34 -3.36 10.66
CA ASP A 195 9.68 -1.96 10.38
C ASP A 195 8.41 -1.12 10.10
N ILE A 196 7.75 -0.67 11.17
CA ILE A 196 6.56 0.18 11.08
C ILE A 196 6.93 1.60 10.65
N LEU A 197 8.05 2.12 11.14
CA LEU A 197 8.51 3.51 10.90
C LEU A 197 8.61 3.83 9.40
N HIS A 198 9.16 2.92 8.62
CA HIS A 198 9.40 3.15 7.19
C HIS A 198 8.35 2.48 6.28
N SER A 199 7.32 1.84 6.86
CA SER A 199 6.36 1.03 6.10
C SER A 199 5.13 1.81 5.66
N ARG A 200 5.05 2.15 4.38
CA ARG A 200 3.81 2.63 3.74
C ARG A 200 2.68 1.59 3.78
N VAL A 201 3.03 0.29 3.85
CA VAL A 201 2.03 -0.79 3.95
C VAL A 201 1.38 -0.80 5.33
N ALA A 202 2.18 -0.64 6.39
CA ALA A 202 1.64 -0.48 7.74
C ALA A 202 0.65 0.68 7.79
N ARG A 203 1.03 1.87 7.27
CA ARG A 203 0.18 3.07 7.28
C ARG A 203 -1.14 2.86 6.57
N SER A 204 -1.13 2.30 5.35
CA SER A 204 -2.37 2.05 4.62
C SER A 204 -3.28 1.03 5.32
N ASN A 205 -2.71 -0.02 5.95
CA ASN A 205 -3.47 -1.00 6.71
C ASN A 205 -4.01 -0.41 8.03
N MET A 206 -3.21 0.41 8.76
CA MET A 206 -3.67 1.14 9.95
C MET A 206 -4.81 2.11 9.63
N THR A 207 -4.88 2.61 8.41
CA THR A 207 -5.95 3.50 7.94
C THR A 207 -7.18 2.72 7.52
N LEU A 208 -7.02 1.61 6.77
CA LEU A 208 -8.14 0.90 6.16
C LEU A 208 -8.80 -0.10 7.11
N LEU A 209 -8.04 -0.95 7.78
CA LEU A 209 -8.60 -2.07 8.56
C LEU A 209 -9.48 -1.63 9.74
N PRO A 210 -9.12 -0.58 10.51
CA PRO A 210 -9.99 -0.09 11.58
C PRO A 210 -11.32 0.51 11.08
N LYS A 211 -11.40 1.04 9.85
CA LYS A 211 -12.68 1.49 9.26
C LYS A 211 -13.70 0.37 9.13
N LEU A 212 -13.22 -0.89 9.09
CA LEU A 212 -14.05 -2.10 9.02
C LEU A 212 -14.21 -2.78 10.39
N GLY A 213 -13.78 -2.16 11.47
CA GLY A 213 -13.92 -2.68 12.83
C GLY A 213 -12.81 -3.61 13.28
N ALA A 214 -11.72 -3.77 12.52
CA ALA A 214 -10.56 -4.54 12.98
C ALA A 214 -9.78 -3.80 14.06
N ARG A 215 -9.24 -4.55 15.02
CA ARG A 215 -8.20 -4.09 15.94
C ARG A 215 -6.84 -4.32 15.29
N VAL A 216 -5.99 -3.30 15.22
CA VAL A 216 -4.64 -3.39 14.67
C VAL A 216 -3.61 -3.25 15.79
N ILE A 217 -2.79 -4.26 15.98
CA ILE A 217 -1.67 -4.26 16.92
C ILE A 217 -0.38 -4.02 16.13
N LEU A 218 0.32 -2.94 16.43
CA LEU A 218 1.64 -2.67 15.89
C LEU A 218 2.69 -3.27 16.82
N CYS A 219 3.59 -4.08 16.27
CA CYS A 219 4.62 -4.76 17.04
C CYS A 219 6.00 -4.55 16.43
N GLY A 220 7.00 -4.30 17.27
CA GLY A 220 8.39 -4.10 16.83
C GLY A 220 9.24 -3.42 17.87
N PRO A 221 10.56 -3.36 17.66
CA PRO A 221 11.50 -2.66 18.55
C PRO A 221 11.25 -1.15 18.52
N ARG A 222 11.71 -0.45 19.55
CA ARG A 222 11.49 1.00 19.72
C ARG A 222 12.00 1.82 18.54
N GLU A 223 13.12 1.40 17.98
CA GLU A 223 13.80 2.04 16.85
C GLU A 223 12.94 2.04 15.58
N LEU A 224 12.10 1.01 15.41
CA LEU A 224 11.27 0.79 14.23
C LEU A 224 9.76 1.03 14.47
N LEU A 225 9.37 1.31 15.71
CA LEU A 225 7.98 1.56 16.09
C LEU A 225 7.89 2.78 17.03
N PRO A 226 7.70 3.99 16.48
CA PRO A 226 7.54 5.19 17.30
C PRO A 226 6.19 5.19 18.04
N GLU A 227 6.15 5.75 19.26
CA GLU A 227 4.92 5.81 20.09
C GLU A 227 3.77 6.56 19.41
N ILE A 228 4.06 7.53 18.56
CA ILE A 228 3.05 8.28 17.82
C ILE A 228 2.23 7.41 16.85
N ALA A 229 2.73 6.23 16.50
CA ALA A 229 2.01 5.32 15.61
C ALA A 229 0.66 4.85 16.21
N ALA A 230 0.53 4.79 17.54
CA ALA A 230 -0.75 4.49 18.19
C ALA A 230 -1.80 5.60 18.08
N GLN A 231 -1.38 6.82 17.68
CA GLN A 231 -2.27 7.98 17.56
C GLN A 231 -2.84 8.15 16.14
N THR A 232 -2.56 7.22 15.23
CA THR A 232 -3.01 7.32 13.83
C THR A 232 -4.51 7.12 13.65
N GLY A 233 -5.19 6.51 14.63
CA GLY A 233 -6.64 6.36 14.62
C GLY A 233 -7.16 5.41 15.69
N PRO A 234 -8.48 5.38 15.89
CA PRO A 234 -9.11 4.42 16.80
C PRO A 234 -8.87 2.98 16.30
N GLY A 235 -8.69 2.05 17.23
CA GLY A 235 -8.45 0.63 16.91
C GLY A 235 -7.00 0.29 16.56
N VAL A 236 -6.05 1.24 16.69
CA VAL A 236 -4.61 1.01 16.52
C VAL A 236 -3.92 1.07 17.88
N GLU A 237 -3.15 0.04 18.22
CA GLU A 237 -2.47 -0.12 19.50
C GLU A 237 -1.01 -0.56 19.29
N ILE A 238 -0.16 -0.32 20.29
CA ILE A 238 1.21 -0.82 20.32
C ILE A 238 1.31 -1.93 21.37
N GLU A 239 1.81 -3.09 20.95
CA GLU A 239 2.25 -4.16 21.83
C GLU A 239 3.69 -4.57 21.45
N ARG A 240 4.64 -4.31 22.32
CA ARG A 240 6.06 -4.58 22.05
C ARG A 240 6.47 -6.02 22.33
N ASP A 241 5.71 -6.73 23.15
CA ASP A 241 5.90 -8.16 23.35
C ASP A 241 5.28 -8.94 22.19
N PHE A 242 6.13 -9.49 21.33
CA PHE A 242 5.69 -10.22 20.15
C PHE A 242 4.86 -11.46 20.52
N THR A 243 5.16 -12.12 21.63
CA THR A 243 4.37 -13.25 22.12
C THR A 243 2.94 -12.83 22.45
N ARG A 244 2.75 -11.71 23.13
CA ARG A 244 1.43 -11.17 23.43
C ARG A 244 0.69 -10.72 22.17
N ALA A 245 1.40 -10.09 21.22
CA ALA A 245 0.82 -9.70 19.94
C ALA A 245 0.31 -10.93 19.17
N LEU A 246 1.10 -12.01 19.10
CA LEU A 246 0.70 -13.28 18.48
C LEU A 246 -0.54 -13.88 19.12
N GLN A 247 -0.58 -14.00 20.46
CA GLN A 247 -1.67 -14.63 21.21
C GLN A 247 -3.03 -13.96 21.00
N GLN A 248 -3.04 -12.68 20.65
CA GLN A 248 -4.26 -11.89 20.45
C GLN A 248 -4.73 -11.86 18.99
N SER A 249 -3.93 -12.37 18.04
CA SER A 249 -4.12 -12.08 16.61
C SER A 249 -4.68 -13.26 15.83
N GLN A 250 -5.65 -12.99 14.97
CA GLN A 250 -6.14 -13.90 13.95
C GLN A 250 -5.34 -13.76 12.64
N VAL A 251 -4.66 -12.62 12.45
CA VAL A 251 -3.81 -12.34 11.30
C VAL A 251 -2.48 -11.79 11.79
N VAL A 252 -1.38 -12.35 11.31
CA VAL A 252 -0.02 -11.88 11.58
C VAL A 252 0.60 -11.43 10.26
N MET A 253 0.77 -10.12 10.11
CA MET A 253 1.41 -9.52 8.96
C MET A 253 2.85 -9.13 9.32
N MET A 254 3.82 -9.85 8.76
CA MET A 254 5.23 -9.52 8.92
C MET A 254 5.65 -8.49 7.88
N LEU A 255 6.49 -7.55 8.29
CA LEU A 255 7.04 -6.51 7.41
C LEU A 255 8.53 -6.71 7.21
N ARG A 256 9.00 -6.42 6.01
CA ARG A 256 10.42 -6.43 5.69
C ARG A 256 11.19 -5.41 6.52
N ILE A 257 12.31 -5.81 7.08
CA ILE A 257 13.30 -4.88 7.65
C ILE A 257 14.02 -4.20 6.50
N GLN A 258 13.84 -2.88 6.37
CA GLN A 258 14.39 -2.09 5.28
C GLN A 258 15.81 -1.62 5.63
N ALA A 259 16.78 -2.56 5.61
CA ALA A 259 18.18 -2.29 6.00
C ALA A 259 18.76 -1.06 5.27
N GLU A 260 18.34 -0.80 4.03
CA GLU A 260 18.72 0.36 3.25
C GLU A 260 18.23 1.71 3.82
N ARG A 261 17.22 1.67 4.71
CA ARG A 261 16.66 2.86 5.39
C ARG A 261 17.07 2.99 6.84
N LEU A 262 17.86 2.03 7.34
CA LEU A 262 18.37 2.03 8.73
C LEU A 262 19.59 2.93 8.90
N ALA A 263 20.02 3.70 7.89
CA ALA A 263 21.17 4.59 7.98
C ALA A 263 21.05 5.52 9.20
N GLY A 264 21.89 5.31 10.22
CA GLY A 264 21.87 6.05 11.49
C GLY A 264 21.08 5.40 12.63
N LEU A 265 20.35 4.31 12.39
CA LEU A 265 19.73 3.50 13.44
C LEU A 265 20.63 2.30 13.75
N GLN A 266 20.94 2.12 15.04
CA GLN A 266 21.66 0.93 15.51
C GLN A 266 20.62 -0.16 15.81
N LEU A 267 20.27 -0.96 14.79
CA LEU A 267 19.44 -2.14 14.96
C LEU A 267 20.34 -3.38 14.97
N ASP A 268 20.37 -4.09 16.09
CA ASP A 268 20.98 -5.41 16.16
C ASP A 268 20.04 -6.44 15.54
N LEU A 269 20.46 -7.04 14.42
CA LEU A 269 19.64 -8.01 13.70
C LEU A 269 19.47 -9.34 14.45
N GLU A 270 20.43 -9.74 15.29
CA GLU A 270 20.30 -10.95 16.11
C GLU A 270 19.34 -10.71 17.27
N GLU A 271 19.37 -9.52 17.89
CA GLU A 271 18.36 -9.13 18.88
C GLU A 271 16.98 -9.03 18.25
N TYR A 272 16.87 -8.46 17.03
CA TYR A 272 15.62 -8.43 16.30
C TYR A 272 15.07 -9.84 16.04
N LYS A 273 15.89 -10.77 15.55
CA LYS A 273 15.47 -12.17 15.34
C LYS A 273 15.02 -12.83 16.66
N ALA A 274 15.79 -12.65 17.71
CA ALA A 274 15.46 -13.20 19.01
C ALA A 274 14.12 -12.65 19.55
N GLY A 275 13.80 -11.38 19.30
CA GLY A 275 12.59 -10.72 19.78
C GLY A 275 11.38 -10.88 18.86
N TYR A 276 11.56 -10.74 17.53
CA TYR A 276 10.46 -10.47 16.59
C TYR A 276 10.39 -11.39 15.37
N GLN A 277 11.35 -12.31 15.16
CA GLN A 277 11.26 -13.25 14.06
C GLN A 277 10.09 -14.23 14.26
N LEU A 278 9.26 -14.40 13.24
CA LEU A 278 8.21 -15.40 13.24
C LEU A 278 8.77 -16.76 12.82
N THR A 279 8.93 -17.66 13.79
CA THR A 279 9.35 -19.06 13.58
C THR A 279 8.15 -19.99 13.63
N GLU A 280 8.30 -21.21 13.07
CA GLU A 280 7.28 -22.25 13.14
C GLU A 280 6.92 -22.58 14.59
N GLU A 281 7.93 -22.68 15.48
CA GLU A 281 7.70 -22.95 16.91
C GLU A 281 6.86 -21.85 17.57
N ARG A 282 7.20 -20.55 17.33
CA ARG A 282 6.44 -19.43 17.87
C ARG A 282 5.01 -19.42 17.35
N LEU A 283 4.84 -19.64 16.05
CA LEU A 283 3.53 -19.66 15.40
C LEU A 283 2.66 -20.80 15.98
N ALA A 284 3.19 -22.01 16.04
CA ALA A 284 2.48 -23.17 16.57
C ALA A 284 2.10 -23.01 18.04
N LYS A 285 2.99 -22.40 18.84
CA LYS A 285 2.77 -22.24 20.28
C LYS A 285 1.84 -21.09 20.64
N HIS A 286 1.92 -19.95 19.93
CA HIS A 286 1.28 -18.71 20.36
C HIS A 286 0.13 -18.26 19.45
N ALA A 287 0.12 -18.68 18.16
CA ALA A 287 -0.91 -18.33 17.20
C ALA A 287 -1.20 -19.48 16.21
N PRO A 288 -1.56 -20.69 16.68
CA PRO A 288 -1.66 -21.91 15.87
C PRO A 288 -2.73 -21.86 14.77
N LYS A 289 -3.62 -20.87 14.82
CA LYS A 289 -4.69 -20.67 13.82
C LYS A 289 -4.59 -19.36 13.06
N ALA A 290 -3.56 -18.55 13.34
CA ALA A 290 -3.42 -17.25 12.69
C ALA A 290 -3.04 -17.39 11.22
N LEU A 291 -3.58 -16.52 10.40
CA LEU A 291 -3.19 -16.35 9.02
C LEU A 291 -1.87 -15.56 8.95
N VAL A 292 -0.92 -16.03 8.18
CA VAL A 292 0.38 -15.36 8.02
C VAL A 292 0.43 -14.61 6.69
N MET A 293 0.71 -13.32 6.76
CA MET A 293 0.76 -12.42 5.61
C MET A 293 2.11 -11.69 5.54
N HIS A 294 2.51 -11.28 4.34
CA HIS A 294 3.70 -10.47 4.11
C HIS A 294 3.58 -9.71 2.77
N PRO A 295 3.71 -8.38 2.72
CA PRO A 295 3.56 -7.62 1.47
C PRO A 295 4.71 -7.86 0.47
N GLY A 296 5.80 -8.47 0.93
CA GLY A 296 7.02 -8.72 0.15
C GLY A 296 7.86 -7.47 -0.17
N PRO A 297 9.13 -7.68 -0.57
CA PRO A 297 9.83 -8.97 -0.63
C PRO A 297 10.13 -9.53 0.75
N ILE A 298 10.22 -10.85 0.87
CA ILE A 298 10.60 -11.55 2.10
C ILE A 298 12.11 -11.64 2.17
N ILE A 299 12.68 -11.40 3.36
CA ILE A 299 14.06 -11.78 3.68
C ILE A 299 13.97 -13.02 4.57
N ARG A 300 14.06 -14.19 3.96
CA ARG A 300 13.97 -15.48 4.67
C ARG A 300 15.06 -15.58 5.73
N GLY A 301 14.67 -15.99 6.94
CA GLY A 301 15.56 -16.08 8.08
C GLY A 301 15.80 -14.76 8.83
N LEU A 302 15.13 -13.67 8.44
CA LEU A 302 15.17 -12.40 9.18
C LEU A 302 13.82 -12.14 9.87
N GLU A 303 12.79 -11.67 9.14
CA GLU A 303 11.49 -11.38 9.72
C GLU A 303 10.62 -12.64 9.93
N LEU A 304 10.80 -13.65 9.08
CA LEU A 304 10.16 -14.96 9.23
C LEU A 304 11.05 -16.08 8.63
N THR A 305 10.85 -17.29 9.10
CA THR A 305 11.59 -18.45 8.61
C THR A 305 11.02 -18.97 7.28
N GLY A 306 11.80 -19.80 6.57
CA GLY A 306 11.35 -20.43 5.32
C GLY A 306 10.12 -21.31 5.53
N GLU A 307 10.11 -22.08 6.62
CA GLU A 307 9.04 -23.00 7.00
C GLU A 307 7.72 -22.25 7.22
N VAL A 308 7.77 -21.07 7.85
CA VAL A 308 6.59 -20.20 7.99
C VAL A 308 6.15 -19.61 6.67
N ALA A 309 7.11 -19.14 5.86
CA ALA A 309 6.80 -18.52 4.56
C ALA A 309 6.09 -19.48 3.60
N ASP A 310 6.46 -20.75 3.65
CA ASP A 310 5.95 -21.81 2.76
C ASP A 310 4.96 -22.76 3.48
N GLY A 311 4.67 -22.47 4.75
CA GLY A 311 3.79 -23.27 5.60
C GLY A 311 2.30 -23.09 5.28
N PRO A 312 1.43 -23.94 5.84
CA PRO A 312 0.00 -23.99 5.50
C PRO A 312 -0.78 -22.74 5.93
N GLN A 313 -0.26 -21.94 6.88
CA GLN A 313 -0.88 -20.71 7.33
C GLN A 313 -0.49 -19.50 6.48
N SER A 314 0.48 -19.67 5.56
CA SER A 314 0.99 -18.59 4.72
C SER A 314 0.04 -18.23 3.59
N LEU A 315 -0.39 -16.99 3.55
CA LEU A 315 -1.23 -16.43 2.48
C LEU A 315 -0.44 -15.53 1.53
N ILE A 316 0.88 -15.58 1.57
CA ILE A 316 1.76 -14.64 0.85
C ILE A 316 1.56 -14.72 -0.68
N LEU A 317 1.47 -15.92 -1.24
CA LEU A 317 1.20 -16.09 -2.67
C LEU A 317 -0.25 -15.76 -3.03
N GLU A 318 -1.17 -15.99 -2.11
CA GLU A 318 -2.57 -15.60 -2.28
C GLU A 318 -2.74 -14.07 -2.30
N GLN A 319 -2.02 -13.33 -1.44
CA GLN A 319 -1.96 -11.87 -1.53
C GLN A 319 -1.51 -11.42 -2.93
N VAL A 320 -0.51 -12.06 -3.52
CA VAL A 320 -0.03 -11.74 -4.89
C VAL A 320 -1.14 -11.97 -5.91
N ARG A 321 -1.86 -13.10 -5.84
CA ARG A 321 -2.99 -13.44 -6.72
C ARG A 321 -4.14 -12.43 -6.57
N HIS A 322 -4.57 -12.16 -5.34
CA HIS A 322 -5.60 -11.17 -5.04
C HIS A 322 -5.20 -9.76 -5.51
N GLY A 323 -3.88 -9.48 -5.51
CA GLY A 323 -3.33 -8.23 -6.02
C GLY A 323 -3.64 -7.97 -7.48
N VAL A 324 -3.64 -8.99 -8.35
CA VAL A 324 -3.99 -8.82 -9.76
C VAL A 324 -5.46 -8.45 -9.90
N ALA A 325 -6.36 -9.15 -9.20
CA ALA A 325 -7.80 -8.89 -9.27
C ALA A 325 -8.18 -7.50 -8.74
N ILE A 326 -7.62 -7.08 -7.59
CA ILE A 326 -7.82 -5.72 -7.04
C ILE A 326 -7.31 -4.67 -8.03
N ARG A 327 -6.13 -4.87 -8.62
CA ARG A 327 -5.56 -3.93 -9.59
C ARG A 327 -6.36 -3.86 -10.89
N MET A 328 -6.98 -4.95 -11.35
CA MET A 328 -7.96 -4.89 -12.45
C MET A 328 -9.14 -3.99 -12.09
N ALA A 329 -9.73 -4.16 -10.91
CA ALA A 329 -10.83 -3.31 -10.45
C ALA A 329 -10.44 -1.83 -10.38
N LEU A 330 -9.25 -1.53 -9.84
CA LEU A 330 -8.74 -0.16 -9.75
C LEU A 330 -8.51 0.46 -11.13
N VAL A 331 -7.88 -0.28 -12.05
CA VAL A 331 -7.62 0.18 -13.43
C VAL A 331 -8.94 0.41 -14.17
N GLN A 332 -9.90 -0.48 -14.04
CA GLN A 332 -11.22 -0.29 -14.64
C GLN A 332 -11.93 0.93 -14.04
N ARG A 333 -11.92 1.09 -12.71
CA ARG A 333 -12.49 2.27 -12.04
C ARG A 333 -11.88 3.58 -12.57
N ALA A 334 -10.55 3.64 -12.71
CA ALA A 334 -9.84 4.82 -13.20
C ALA A 334 -10.32 5.26 -14.58
N LEU A 335 -10.60 4.32 -15.48
CA LEU A 335 -10.94 4.63 -16.87
C LEU A 335 -12.44 4.72 -17.15
N THR A 336 -13.31 4.06 -16.38
CA THR A 336 -14.77 4.09 -16.59
C THR A 336 -15.45 5.27 -15.89
N ALA A 337 -14.88 5.77 -14.80
CA ALA A 337 -15.43 6.93 -14.10
C ALA A 337 -15.42 8.22 -14.94
N GLN A 338 -14.49 8.34 -15.88
CA GLN A 338 -14.43 9.48 -16.81
C GLN A 338 -15.57 9.49 -17.83
N VAL A 339 -16.03 8.31 -18.28
CA VAL A 339 -17.10 8.20 -19.28
C VAL A 339 -18.43 8.72 -18.73
N ARG A 340 -18.68 8.57 -17.42
CA ARG A 340 -19.90 9.08 -16.79
C ARG A 340 -20.01 10.61 -16.74
N LYS A 341 -18.89 11.35 -16.75
CA LYS A 341 -18.88 12.83 -16.83
C LYS A 341 -19.07 13.38 -18.24
N GLY A 342 -18.71 12.61 -19.27
CA GLY A 342 -18.84 13.04 -20.67
C GLY A 342 -20.19 12.74 -21.31
N ALA A 343 -21.02 11.86 -20.69
CA ALA A 343 -22.35 11.48 -21.21
C ALA A 343 -23.50 12.37 -20.73
N GLY A 344 -23.20 13.39 -19.93
CA GLY A 344 -24.17 14.34 -19.34
C GLY A 344 -23.91 15.80 -19.66
N ALA A 345 -23.14 16.11 -20.71
CA ALA A 345 -22.89 17.48 -21.20
C ALA A 345 -23.49 17.69 -22.59
#